data_b00b22c684ad1b7343c0d1405f80ab18
#
_entry.id   b00b22c684ad1b7343c0d1405f80ab18
#
_cell.length_a   1.000
_cell.length_b   1.000
_cell.length_c   1.000
_cell.angle_alpha   90.00
_cell.angle_beta   90.00
_cell.angle_gamma   90.00
#
_symmetry.space_group_name_H-M   'P 1'
#
loop_
_entity.id
_entity.type
_entity.pdbx_description
1 polymer ?
#
loop_
_entity_poly.entity_id
_entity_poly.type
_entity_poly.pdbx_seq_one_letter_code
_entity_poly.pdbx_strand_id
1 'polypeptide(L)'
;MVISSSNNYSEINPDVLEISSANKINLKKFKQSGQIQIYQSSYRGSYSSIIRDSLRNAALGRKVLLVQFMKGGVKQGVDNKLKLCGNLTWVRSSHSFDQYHSEEIENNKNLKKSIYESTYELWNLCKKELLSGEKDQII
;
A
#
# COMPACT_ATOMS: atom_id res chain seq x y z
N MET A 1 -6.78 38.62 -24.13
CA MET A 1 -6.32 39.30 -22.92
C MET A 1 -5.05 38.59 -22.45
N VAL A 2 -3.90 39.13 -22.77
CA VAL A 2 -2.60 38.54 -22.49
C VAL A 2 -2.05 39.25 -21.24
N ILE A 3 -1.82 38.48 -20.18
CA ILE A 3 -1.17 39.02 -18.98
C ILE A 3 0.30 38.63 -19.06
N SER A 4 1.17 39.60 -19.32
CA SER A 4 2.62 39.45 -19.23
C SER A 4 3.05 39.69 -17.77
N SER A 5 3.59 38.67 -17.11
CA SER A 5 4.29 38.83 -15.83
C SER A 5 5.77 39.06 -16.09
N SER A 6 6.24 40.25 -15.77
CA SER A 6 7.65 40.59 -15.75
C SER A 6 8.34 39.94 -14.55
N ASN A 7 9.25 38.99 -14.81
CA ASN A 7 10.15 38.44 -13.79
C ASN A 7 11.30 39.43 -13.54
N ASN A 8 11.27 40.11 -12.40
CA ASN A 8 12.44 40.81 -11.89
C ASN A 8 13.40 39.77 -11.28
N TYR A 9 14.42 39.40 -12.02
CA TYR A 9 15.60 38.75 -11.45
C TYR A 9 16.44 39.83 -10.79
N SER A 10 16.45 39.87 -9.46
CA SER A 10 17.46 40.59 -8.72
C SER A 10 18.77 39.80 -8.83
N GLU A 11 19.79 40.48 -9.36
CA GLU A 11 21.18 39.96 -9.40
C GLU A 11 21.63 39.61 -7.98
N ILE A 12 21.92 38.34 -7.76
CA ILE A 12 22.53 37.83 -6.53
C ILE A 12 24.00 38.13 -6.60
N ASN A 13 24.48 39.07 -5.75
CA ASN A 13 25.88 39.43 -5.59
C ASN A 13 26.65 38.19 -5.10
N PRO A 14 27.67 37.68 -5.82
CA PRO A 14 28.37 36.48 -5.44
C PRO A 14 29.29 36.57 -4.22
N ASP A 15 29.46 37.73 -3.63
CA ASP A 15 30.46 37.97 -2.57
C ASP A 15 29.94 37.86 -1.14
N VAL A 16 28.71 37.35 -0.91
CA VAL A 16 28.15 37.18 0.44
C VAL A 16 27.81 35.73 0.72
N LEU A 17 28.76 34.82 0.52
CA LEU A 17 28.70 33.47 1.09
C LEU A 17 29.83 33.26 2.09
N GLU A 18 29.93 34.10 3.10
CA GLU A 18 30.54 33.68 4.35
C GLU A 18 29.57 32.73 5.05
N ILE A 19 29.71 31.42 4.74
CA ILE A 19 29.07 30.38 5.51
C ILE A 19 29.74 30.31 6.87
N SER A 20 29.21 31.05 7.83
CA SER A 20 29.61 30.90 9.22
C SER A 20 29.27 29.48 9.66
N SER A 21 30.28 28.70 10.02
CA SER A 21 30.27 27.30 10.38
C SER A 21 29.50 26.95 11.68
N ALA A 22 28.56 27.77 12.10
CA ALA A 22 27.90 27.64 13.41
C ALA A 22 26.40 27.34 13.39
N ASN A 23 25.75 27.28 12.26
CA ASN A 23 24.33 26.87 12.21
C ASN A 23 24.18 25.40 11.81
N LYS A 24 24.40 24.49 12.78
CA LYS A 24 23.83 23.14 12.67
C LYS A 24 22.32 23.29 12.53
N ILE A 25 21.82 23.17 11.31
CA ILE A 25 20.38 23.03 11.04
C ILE A 25 19.95 21.74 11.73
N ASN A 26 19.34 21.84 12.90
CA ASN A 26 18.70 20.73 13.57
C ASN A 26 17.44 20.37 12.76
N LEU A 27 17.60 19.52 11.76
CA LEU A 27 16.50 18.89 11.06
C LEU A 27 15.75 18.05 12.11
N LYS A 28 14.69 18.64 12.69
CA LYS A 28 13.76 17.86 13.50
C LYS A 28 13.25 16.72 12.63
N LYS A 29 13.67 15.51 12.97
CA LYS A 29 13.17 14.30 12.33
C LYS A 29 11.67 14.23 12.61
N PHE A 30 10.85 14.65 11.64
CA PHE A 30 9.41 14.53 11.75
C PHE A 30 9.11 13.04 11.83
N LYS A 31 8.57 12.60 12.96
CA LYS A 31 8.06 11.25 13.10
C LYS A 31 6.87 11.14 12.17
N GLN A 32 7.00 10.40 11.07
CA GLN A 32 5.89 10.11 10.19
C GLN A 32 4.83 9.36 11.01
N SER A 33 3.68 10.00 11.20
CA SER A 33 2.52 9.34 11.80
C SER A 33 1.87 8.46 10.73
N GLY A 34 1.57 7.20 11.07
CA GLY A 34 0.80 6.32 10.20
C GLY A 34 -0.62 6.88 10.01
N GLN A 35 -1.17 6.69 8.81
CA GLN A 35 -2.54 7.07 8.49
C GLN A 35 -3.34 5.82 8.16
N ILE A 36 -4.54 5.68 8.74
CA ILE A 36 -5.51 4.65 8.40
C ILE A 36 -6.61 5.30 7.55
N GLN A 37 -6.86 4.74 6.38
CA GLN A 37 -7.96 5.14 5.50
C GLN A 37 -8.89 3.96 5.30
N ILE A 38 -10.19 4.18 5.54
CA ILE A 38 -11.24 3.18 5.38
C ILE A 38 -12.11 3.56 4.19
N TYR A 39 -12.23 2.65 3.23
CA TYR A 39 -13.07 2.84 2.05
C TYR A 39 -14.24 1.86 2.12
N GLN A 40 -15.44 2.39 2.00
CA GLN A 40 -16.66 1.60 1.92
C GLN A 40 -17.39 1.92 0.62
N SER A 41 -17.84 0.90 -0.09
CA SER A 41 -18.63 1.06 -1.30
C SER A 41 -19.55 -0.12 -1.51
N SER A 42 -20.76 0.14 -1.99
CA SER A 42 -21.73 -0.86 -2.42
C SER A 42 -21.42 -1.44 -3.81
N TYR A 43 -20.52 -0.81 -4.57
CA TYR A 43 -20.16 -1.22 -5.92
C TYR A 43 -18.72 -1.68 -6.03
N ARG A 44 -18.50 -2.89 -6.52
CA ARG A 44 -17.17 -3.52 -6.65
C ARG A 44 -16.16 -2.71 -7.47
N GLY A 45 -16.61 -2.05 -8.53
CA GLY A 45 -15.76 -1.25 -9.41
C GLY A 45 -15.14 -0.04 -8.72
N SER A 46 -15.72 0.42 -7.63
CA SER A 46 -15.23 1.58 -6.88
C SER A 46 -13.85 1.38 -6.26
N TYR A 47 -13.44 0.13 -6.05
CA TYR A 47 -12.10 -0.18 -5.51
C TYR A 47 -10.99 -0.15 -6.56
N SER A 48 -11.32 0.00 -7.84
CA SER A 48 -10.32 0.06 -8.92
C SER A 48 -9.36 1.23 -8.77
N SER A 49 -9.82 2.35 -8.23
CA SER A 49 -8.99 3.52 -7.92
C SER A 49 -7.91 3.21 -6.89
N ILE A 50 -8.25 2.45 -5.86
CA ILE A 50 -7.31 2.05 -4.80
C ILE A 50 -6.19 1.19 -5.37
N ILE A 51 -6.54 0.22 -6.22
CA ILE A 51 -5.56 -0.65 -6.89
C ILE A 51 -4.67 0.16 -7.83
N ARG A 52 -5.23 1.08 -8.60
CA ARG A 52 -4.47 1.97 -9.48
C ARG A 52 -3.50 2.84 -8.69
N ASP A 53 -3.92 3.42 -7.57
CA ASP A 53 -3.09 4.26 -6.73
C ASP A 53 -1.98 3.44 -6.05
N SER A 54 -2.25 2.18 -5.70
CA SER A 54 -1.25 1.22 -5.20
C SER A 54 -0.15 0.95 -6.23
N LEU A 55 -0.54 0.69 -7.47
CA LEU A 55 0.39 0.50 -8.59
C LEU A 55 1.22 1.76 -8.85
N ARG A 56 0.58 2.92 -8.84
CA ARG A 56 1.26 4.21 -8.99
C ARG A 56 2.28 4.45 -7.87
N ASN A 57 1.92 4.21 -6.63
CA ASN A 57 2.82 4.35 -5.49
C ASN A 57 4.02 3.41 -5.61
N ALA A 58 3.79 2.16 -6.01
CA ALA A 58 4.86 1.19 -6.24
C ALA A 58 5.80 1.60 -7.38
N ALA A 59 5.24 2.13 -8.48
CA ALA A 59 6.02 2.65 -9.61
C ALA A 59 6.88 3.87 -9.22
N LEU A 60 6.44 4.65 -8.22
CA LEU A 60 7.20 5.75 -7.63
C LEU A 60 8.23 5.30 -6.58
N GLY A 61 8.48 4.00 -6.43
CA GLY A 61 9.48 3.43 -5.53
C GLY A 61 9.00 3.11 -4.12
N ARG A 62 7.72 3.34 -3.79
CA ARG A 62 7.16 2.99 -2.48
C ARG A 62 6.93 1.49 -2.36
N LYS A 63 7.24 0.94 -1.20
CA LYS A 63 7.00 -0.48 -0.89
C LYS A 63 5.53 -0.68 -0.51
N VAL A 64 4.76 -1.31 -1.39
CA VAL A 64 3.32 -1.52 -1.23
C VAL A 64 2.99 -2.99 -1.02
N LEU A 65 2.15 -3.29 -0.03
CA LEU A 65 1.53 -4.59 0.17
C LEU A 65 0.03 -4.47 -0.08
N LEU A 66 -0.49 -5.24 -1.04
CA LEU A 66 -1.92 -5.37 -1.32
C LEU A 66 -2.38 -6.77 -0.92
N VAL A 67 -3.37 -6.86 -0.03
CA VAL A 67 -3.90 -8.13 0.46
C VAL A 67 -5.39 -8.23 0.20
N GLN A 68 -5.81 -9.34 -0.40
CA GLN A 68 -7.21 -9.62 -0.65
C GLN A 68 -7.65 -10.90 0.08
N PHE A 69 -8.46 -10.75 1.11
CA PHE A 69 -8.85 -11.84 2.00
C PHE A 69 -9.85 -12.83 1.38
N MET A 70 -10.83 -12.32 0.64
CA MET A 70 -11.95 -13.12 0.13
C MET A 70 -11.94 -13.29 -1.39
N LYS A 71 -10.84 -12.98 -2.03
CA LYS A 71 -10.70 -13.07 -3.48
C LYS A 71 -9.38 -13.77 -3.82
N GLY A 72 -9.47 -15.03 -4.11
CA GLY A 72 -8.31 -15.84 -4.40
C GLY A 72 -8.61 -16.88 -5.46
N GLY A 73 -7.82 -17.91 -5.52
CA GLY A 73 -7.96 -19.02 -6.45
C GLY A 73 -6.79 -20.00 -6.37
N VAL A 74 -6.78 -20.93 -7.31
CA VAL A 74 -5.75 -21.98 -7.41
C VAL A 74 -4.36 -21.32 -7.55
N LYS A 75 -3.38 -21.90 -6.86
CA LYS A 75 -1.99 -21.41 -6.82
C LYS A 75 -1.84 -19.98 -6.29
N GLN A 76 -2.70 -19.57 -5.39
CA GLN A 76 -2.58 -18.32 -4.63
C GLN A 76 -2.39 -18.63 -3.14
N GLY A 77 -2.27 -17.64 -2.31
CA GLY A 77 -1.95 -17.77 -0.89
C GLY A 77 -0.71 -17.02 -0.51
N VAL A 78 -0.33 -17.10 0.76
CA VAL A 78 0.84 -16.38 1.31
C VAL A 78 2.17 -16.79 0.69
N ASP A 79 2.26 -18.01 0.18
CA ASP A 79 3.49 -18.53 -0.46
C ASP A 79 3.60 -18.14 -1.94
N ASN A 80 2.50 -17.79 -2.58
CA ASN A 80 2.42 -17.45 -3.99
C ASN A 80 2.12 -15.97 -4.20
N LYS A 81 3.01 -15.11 -3.69
CA LYS A 81 2.90 -13.65 -3.79
C LYS A 81 3.19 -13.18 -5.20
N LEU A 82 2.32 -12.36 -5.74
CA LEU A 82 2.54 -11.71 -7.02
C LEU A 82 3.32 -10.40 -6.79
N LYS A 83 4.44 -10.22 -7.50
CA LYS A 83 5.22 -8.98 -7.48
C LYS A 83 4.94 -8.18 -8.75
N LEU A 84 4.55 -6.92 -8.60
CA LEU A 84 4.26 -5.99 -9.69
C LEU A 84 5.05 -4.70 -9.50
N CYS A 85 5.48 -4.10 -10.60
CA CYS A 85 6.24 -2.84 -10.60
C CYS A 85 7.45 -2.83 -9.64
N GLY A 86 8.03 -4.00 -9.38
CA GLY A 86 9.16 -4.19 -8.47
C GLY A 86 8.84 -4.04 -6.97
N ASN A 87 8.00 -3.10 -6.60
CA ASN A 87 7.74 -2.71 -5.21
C ASN A 87 6.34 -3.04 -4.68
N LEU A 88 5.41 -3.49 -5.53
CA LEU A 88 4.09 -3.94 -5.09
C LEU A 88 4.11 -5.46 -4.90
N THR A 89 3.81 -5.88 -3.70
CA THR A 89 3.54 -7.29 -3.38
C THR A 89 2.03 -7.47 -3.25
N TRP A 90 1.45 -8.33 -4.06
CA TRP A 90 0.03 -8.63 -4.02
C TRP A 90 -0.19 -10.07 -3.54
N VAL A 91 -0.95 -10.22 -2.47
CA VAL A 91 -1.26 -11.50 -1.86
C VAL A 91 -2.78 -11.69 -1.84
N ARG A 92 -3.23 -12.86 -2.21
CA ARG A 92 -4.65 -13.23 -2.22
C ARG A 92 -4.86 -14.50 -1.41
N SER A 93 -6.11 -14.76 -1.03
CA SER A 93 -6.48 -16.04 -0.45
C SER A 93 -6.24 -17.21 -1.44
N SER A 94 -5.97 -18.39 -0.90
CA SER A 94 -5.96 -19.64 -1.68
C SER A 94 -7.36 -20.12 -2.09
N HIS A 95 -8.42 -19.51 -1.57
CA HIS A 95 -9.82 -19.84 -1.83
C HIS A 95 -10.50 -18.79 -2.69
N SER A 96 -11.35 -19.22 -3.63
CA SER A 96 -12.13 -18.32 -4.48
C SER A 96 -13.28 -17.68 -3.72
N PHE A 97 -13.81 -16.55 -4.25
CA PHE A 97 -14.96 -15.88 -3.66
C PHE A 97 -16.19 -16.81 -3.55
N ASP A 98 -16.41 -17.65 -4.56
CA ASP A 98 -17.54 -18.57 -4.58
C ASP A 98 -17.44 -19.62 -3.47
N GLN A 99 -16.24 -20.06 -3.11
CA GLN A 99 -16.03 -20.97 -1.98
C GLN A 99 -16.41 -20.35 -0.64
N TYR A 100 -16.23 -19.03 -0.46
CA TYR A 100 -16.64 -18.32 0.77
C TYR A 100 -18.16 -18.18 0.91
N HIS A 101 -18.92 -18.30 -0.19
CA HIS A 101 -20.36 -18.05 -0.22
C HIS A 101 -21.16 -19.27 -0.67
N SER A 102 -20.52 -20.44 -0.80
CA SER A 102 -21.22 -21.67 -1.19
C SER A 102 -21.93 -22.29 0.02
N GLU A 103 -23.13 -22.86 -0.22
CA GLU A 103 -23.83 -23.65 0.79
C GLU A 103 -23.02 -24.88 1.23
N GLU A 104 -22.04 -25.29 0.44
CA GLU A 104 -21.11 -26.38 0.77
C GLU A 104 -20.27 -26.07 2.02
N ILE A 105 -20.03 -24.79 2.35
CA ILE A 105 -19.27 -24.41 3.54
C ILE A 105 -19.99 -24.84 4.82
N GLU A 106 -21.31 -24.73 4.84
CA GLU A 106 -22.09 -25.10 6.04
C GLU A 106 -22.01 -26.60 6.31
N ASN A 107 -21.92 -27.40 5.26
CA ASN A 107 -21.94 -28.85 5.33
C ASN A 107 -20.55 -29.50 5.33
N ASN A 108 -19.49 -28.76 4.94
CA ASN A 108 -18.12 -29.29 4.85
C ASN A 108 -17.18 -28.65 5.87
N LYS A 109 -17.05 -29.31 7.01
CA LYS A 109 -16.17 -28.84 8.13
C LYS A 109 -14.70 -28.66 7.68
N ASN A 110 -14.22 -29.51 6.78
CA ASN A 110 -12.83 -29.43 6.31
C ASN A 110 -12.61 -28.20 5.42
N LEU A 111 -13.56 -27.90 4.53
CA LEU A 111 -13.52 -26.69 3.70
C LEU A 111 -13.57 -25.44 4.56
N LYS A 112 -14.49 -25.40 5.53
CA LYS A 112 -14.61 -24.27 6.48
C LYS A 112 -13.31 -24.04 7.25
N LYS A 113 -12.68 -25.10 7.73
CA LYS A 113 -11.40 -25.04 8.43
C LYS A 113 -10.30 -24.51 7.51
N SER A 114 -10.17 -25.01 6.29
CA SER A 114 -9.15 -24.58 5.32
C SER A 114 -9.31 -23.10 4.94
N ILE A 115 -10.55 -22.62 4.75
CA ILE A 115 -10.85 -21.21 4.50
C ILE A 115 -10.43 -20.34 5.68
N TYR A 116 -10.75 -20.77 6.89
CA TYR A 116 -10.37 -20.04 8.10
C TYR A 116 -8.85 -19.95 8.25
N GLU A 117 -8.14 -21.06 8.08
CA GLU A 117 -6.67 -21.10 8.14
C GLU A 117 -6.04 -20.18 7.11
N SER A 118 -6.47 -20.21 5.86
CA SER A 118 -5.98 -19.33 4.80
C SER A 118 -6.22 -17.85 5.12
N THR A 119 -7.40 -17.52 5.65
CA THR A 119 -7.72 -16.14 6.05
C THR A 119 -6.86 -15.69 7.23
N TYR A 120 -6.62 -16.57 8.19
CA TYR A 120 -5.80 -16.31 9.35
C TYR A 120 -4.32 -16.11 8.98
N GLU A 121 -3.80 -16.89 8.04
CA GLU A 121 -2.44 -16.70 7.51
C GLU A 121 -2.26 -15.34 6.84
N LEU A 122 -3.21 -14.92 6.02
CA LEU A 122 -3.21 -13.59 5.41
C LEU A 122 -3.24 -12.48 6.47
N TRP A 123 -4.07 -12.64 7.49
CA TRP A 123 -4.15 -11.69 8.59
C TRP A 123 -2.85 -11.59 9.37
N ASN A 124 -2.20 -12.73 9.64
CA ASN A 124 -0.90 -12.76 10.32
C ASN A 124 0.19 -12.11 9.47
N LEU A 125 0.16 -12.30 8.15
CA LEU A 125 1.05 -11.59 7.24
C LEU A 125 0.85 -10.08 7.34
N CYS A 126 -0.40 -9.59 7.29
CA CYS A 126 -0.70 -8.17 7.44
C CYS A 126 -0.17 -7.60 8.75
N LYS A 127 -0.43 -8.29 9.86
CA LYS A 127 0.06 -7.86 11.18
C LYS A 127 1.58 -7.80 11.23
N LYS A 128 2.26 -8.81 10.73
CA LYS A 128 3.72 -8.87 10.69
C LYS A 128 4.30 -7.70 9.89
N GLU A 129 3.78 -7.46 8.69
CA GLU A 129 4.26 -6.38 7.82
C GLU A 129 3.94 -4.99 8.39
N LEU A 130 2.79 -4.84 9.06
CA LEU A 130 2.44 -3.60 9.75
C LEU A 130 3.39 -3.30 10.92
N LEU A 131 3.70 -4.31 11.73
CA LEU A 131 4.59 -4.17 12.88
C LEU A 131 6.05 -3.98 12.48
N SER A 132 6.46 -4.50 11.33
CA SER A 132 7.84 -4.33 10.83
C SER A 132 8.15 -2.89 10.44
N GLY A 133 7.13 -2.12 10.04
CA GLY A 133 7.31 -0.77 9.52
C GLY A 133 8.07 -0.68 8.19
N GLU A 134 8.26 -1.81 7.50
CA GLU A 134 9.02 -1.86 6.24
C GLU A 134 8.21 -1.45 5.02
N LYS A 135 6.89 -1.42 5.13
CA LYS A 135 5.98 -1.03 4.05
C LYS A 135 5.56 0.42 4.19
N ASP A 136 5.61 1.15 3.09
CA ASP A 136 5.10 2.51 3.01
C ASP A 136 3.57 2.54 2.93
N GLN A 137 2.96 1.46 2.42
CA GLN A 137 1.51 1.32 2.28
C GLN A 137 1.09 -0.15 2.39
N ILE A 138 0.04 -0.41 3.17
CA ILE A 138 -0.64 -1.72 3.27
C ILE A 138 -2.13 -1.49 2.97
N ILE A 139 -2.73 -2.27 2.08
CA ILE A 139 -4.10 -2.19 1.60
C ILE A 139 -4.77 -3.56 1.71
#